data_4d03ad86ae77200eeff54254dd214255
#
_entry.id   4d03ad86ae77200eeff54254dd214255
#
_cell.length_a   1.000
_cell.length_b   1.000
_cell.length_c   1.000
_cell.angle_alpha   90.00
_cell.angle_beta   90.00
_cell.angle_gamma   90.00
#
_symmetry.space_group_name_H-M   'P 1'
#
loop_
_entity.id
_entity.type
_entity.pdbx_description
1 polymer ?
#
loop_
_entity_poly.entity_id
_entity_poly.type
_entity_poly.pdbx_seq_one_letter_code
_entity_poly.pdbx_strand_id
1 'polypeptide(L)'
;MTRWKNMHHPDVVIIMTDEERNAPPYEGDDLKAWREEALPARHWFQQNGVSFERHYTGSLACVPSRPTLFTGQYPDLHGVTQTDGLGKDAYDSRMRWLQPGEVPTIGHWFKSAGYDTHYDGKWHMSHADLINPKSGLPIPTNTENGEVIEENVKTYLEANPLKEFGFSGWVGPEPHGAPLANSGFIRDKLIAKRIVEWLEDRYSRRKSGEEKAMRPFLLVASFVNPHDIVLFPGWRRQENNPIEKSNLDPPLVPEPPTRHEDLSSKPASQIAYKNAYFSGYGPYRRVKSIYERNEQAYRDLYYRLHLEVDGPIDSVRKTVTENDSNEAIIFRTSDHGDLLGAHGGLHQKWFTLYDEATRVPFQIVKTGNQPTSSKIISNIPTSHIDLIPTALGLAGLNQEDLSEKLSPSFTEMHPLPGRDLSPLLENHNENLFSKRGVYMMTRDNMLEGDTLASAIARHLGRANNPPKPMRIRVPSY
;
A
#
# COMPACT_ATOMS: atom_id res chain seq x y z
N MET A 1 15.46 12.18 31.99
CA MET A 1 14.31 12.97 31.46
C MET A 1 14.65 14.35 30.92
N THR A 2 15.89 14.74 30.67
CA THR A 2 16.29 16.15 30.44
C THR A 2 16.97 16.41 29.09
N ARG A 3 17.02 15.47 28.17
CA ARG A 3 17.71 15.66 26.86
C ARG A 3 16.78 15.91 25.66
N TRP A 4 15.47 15.74 25.83
CA TRP A 4 14.49 15.84 24.74
C TRP A 4 13.93 17.26 24.50
N LYS A 5 14.23 18.21 25.38
CA LYS A 5 13.65 19.58 25.31
C LYS A 5 14.20 20.48 24.20
N ASN A 6 15.27 20.10 23.48
CA ASN A 6 15.98 20.97 22.55
C ASN A 6 16.16 20.43 21.12
N MET A 7 15.62 19.27 20.75
CA MET A 7 15.62 18.80 19.35
C MET A 7 14.19 18.68 18.87
N HIS A 8 13.81 19.54 17.96
CA HIS A 8 12.51 19.53 17.31
C HIS A 8 12.58 18.45 16.20
N HIS A 9 12.04 17.25 16.45
CA HIS A 9 11.92 16.23 15.42
C HIS A 9 10.68 16.50 14.56
N PRO A 10 10.76 16.39 13.23
CA PRO A 10 9.63 16.58 12.34
C PRO A 10 8.59 15.47 12.51
N ASP A 11 7.33 15.79 12.21
CA ASP A 11 6.31 14.77 12.00
C ASP A 11 6.61 13.99 10.70
N VAL A 12 6.31 12.70 10.68
CA VAL A 12 6.51 11.85 9.50
C VAL A 12 5.17 11.30 9.04
N VAL A 13 4.87 11.49 7.77
CA VAL A 13 3.60 11.05 7.16
C VAL A 13 3.91 10.18 5.95
N ILE A 14 3.33 8.99 5.90
CA ILE A 14 3.39 8.10 4.75
C ILE A 14 2.00 8.01 4.16
N ILE A 15 1.82 8.52 2.95
CA ILE A 15 0.58 8.42 2.18
C ILE A 15 0.83 7.39 1.09
N MET A 16 0.11 6.28 1.13
CA MET A 16 0.26 5.22 0.14
C MET A 16 -1.07 4.77 -0.45
N THR A 17 -0.98 4.34 -1.68
CA THR A 17 -2.06 3.69 -2.44
C THR A 17 -1.75 2.21 -2.61
N ASP A 18 -2.71 1.43 -3.08
CA ASP A 18 -2.51 0.03 -3.44
C ASP A 18 -2.69 -0.14 -4.95
N GLU A 19 -1.74 -0.84 -5.59
CA GLU A 19 -1.75 -1.16 -7.01
C GLU A 19 -1.54 0.06 -7.95
N GLU A 20 -0.96 1.16 -7.46
CA GLU A 20 -0.64 2.31 -8.30
C GLU A 20 0.76 2.18 -8.93
N ARG A 21 0.80 1.98 -10.26
CA ARG A 21 2.05 2.02 -11.03
C ARG A 21 2.54 3.45 -11.24
N ASN A 22 3.83 3.62 -11.47
CA ASN A 22 4.34 4.89 -11.96
C ASN A 22 3.77 5.18 -13.36
N ALA A 23 3.60 6.47 -13.68
CA ALA A 23 3.07 6.90 -14.96
C ALA A 23 3.86 6.29 -16.14
N PRO A 24 3.18 5.66 -17.10
CA PRO A 24 3.86 5.08 -18.23
C PRO A 24 4.37 6.17 -19.21
N PRO A 25 5.55 5.98 -19.83
CA PRO A 25 6.13 6.96 -20.73
C PRO A 25 5.35 7.15 -22.04
N TYR A 26 4.41 6.25 -22.33
CA TYR A 26 3.58 6.28 -23.55
C TYR A 26 2.23 6.98 -23.37
N GLU A 27 1.99 7.65 -22.23
CA GLU A 27 0.82 8.53 -22.09
C GLU A 27 0.87 9.68 -23.11
N GLY A 28 -0.26 9.88 -23.80
CA GLY A 28 -0.44 11.04 -24.67
C GLY A 28 -0.58 12.36 -23.88
N ASP A 29 -0.44 13.48 -24.60
CA ASP A 29 -0.48 14.79 -23.94
C ASP A 29 -1.84 15.10 -23.32
N ASP A 30 -2.94 14.65 -23.93
CA ASP A 30 -4.30 14.80 -23.36
C ASP A 30 -4.44 14.09 -22.00
N LEU A 31 -3.85 12.89 -21.87
CA LEU A 31 -3.91 12.14 -20.62
C LEU A 31 -3.01 12.75 -19.56
N LYS A 32 -1.85 13.28 -19.94
CA LYS A 32 -0.98 14.04 -19.02
C LYS A 32 -1.67 15.30 -18.51
N ALA A 33 -2.28 16.07 -19.40
CA ALA A 33 -3.04 17.26 -19.01
C ALA A 33 -4.21 16.92 -18.09
N TRP A 34 -4.95 15.86 -18.40
CA TRP A 34 -6.01 15.36 -17.51
C TRP A 34 -5.47 14.99 -16.12
N ARG A 35 -4.32 14.31 -16.03
CA ARG A 35 -3.72 13.96 -14.73
C ARG A 35 -3.33 15.18 -13.91
N GLU A 36 -2.81 16.23 -14.55
CA GLU A 36 -2.46 17.48 -13.89
C GLU A 36 -3.69 18.21 -13.34
N GLU A 37 -4.79 18.22 -14.11
CA GLU A 37 -6.03 18.90 -13.74
C GLU A 37 -6.87 18.08 -12.76
N ALA A 38 -7.09 16.79 -13.05
CA ALA A 38 -8.02 15.94 -12.33
C ALA A 38 -7.43 15.30 -11.06
N LEU A 39 -6.09 15.27 -10.92
CA LEU A 39 -5.40 14.65 -9.79
C LEU A 39 -4.57 15.68 -9.01
N PRO A 40 -5.21 16.68 -8.37
CA PRO A 40 -4.51 17.81 -7.72
C PRO A 40 -3.56 17.39 -6.61
N ALA A 41 -3.84 16.30 -5.86
CA ALA A 41 -2.92 15.82 -4.86
C ALA A 41 -1.61 15.31 -5.48
N ARG A 42 -1.71 14.49 -6.53
CA ARG A 42 -0.54 13.96 -7.25
C ARG A 42 0.27 15.05 -7.91
N HIS A 43 -0.41 16.01 -8.52
CA HIS A 43 0.21 17.19 -9.11
C HIS A 43 0.96 18.01 -8.05
N TRP A 44 0.35 18.21 -6.88
CA TRP A 44 1.00 18.92 -5.78
C TRP A 44 2.30 18.24 -5.33
N PHE A 45 2.32 16.90 -5.19
CA PHE A 45 3.54 16.16 -4.84
C PHE A 45 4.64 16.33 -5.89
N GLN A 46 4.30 16.37 -7.16
CA GLN A 46 5.27 16.61 -8.25
C GLN A 46 5.85 18.03 -8.19
N GLN A 47 5.04 19.02 -7.84
CA GLN A 47 5.46 20.42 -7.79
C GLN A 47 6.24 20.79 -6.52
N ASN A 48 6.07 20.05 -5.43
CA ASN A 48 6.64 20.41 -4.12
C ASN A 48 7.63 19.37 -3.59
N GLY A 49 7.81 18.25 -4.25
CA GLY A 49 8.62 17.15 -3.77
C GLY A 49 9.76 16.74 -4.68
N VAL A 50 10.65 15.93 -4.12
CA VAL A 50 11.64 15.18 -4.89
C VAL A 50 11.00 13.87 -5.34
N SER A 51 10.88 13.69 -6.66
CA SER A 51 10.28 12.51 -7.31
C SER A 51 11.37 11.56 -7.79
N PHE A 52 11.27 10.28 -7.42
CA PHE A 52 12.20 9.22 -7.85
C PHE A 52 11.52 8.38 -8.94
N GLU A 53 11.90 8.56 -10.19
CA GLU A 53 11.25 7.89 -11.32
C GLU A 53 11.54 6.38 -11.40
N ARG A 54 12.63 5.94 -10.80
CA ARG A 54 13.06 4.54 -10.78
C ARG A 54 12.98 3.95 -9.37
N HIS A 55 11.81 4.10 -8.75
CA HIS A 55 11.52 3.47 -7.47
C HIS A 55 10.77 2.16 -7.68
N TYR A 56 11.29 1.10 -7.06
CA TYR A 56 10.81 -0.26 -7.25
C TYR A 56 10.33 -0.88 -5.94
N THR A 57 9.32 -1.73 -6.04
CA THR A 57 8.93 -2.59 -4.92
C THR A 57 10.05 -3.58 -4.60
N GLY A 58 10.14 -4.04 -3.36
CA GLY A 58 11.07 -5.10 -3.00
C GLY A 58 10.51 -6.50 -3.25
N SER A 59 9.19 -6.62 -3.38
CA SER A 59 8.46 -7.88 -3.61
C SER A 59 7.09 -7.64 -4.26
N LEU A 60 6.41 -8.70 -4.63
CA LEU A 60 5.06 -8.76 -5.18
C LEU A 60 4.30 -9.97 -4.59
N ALA A 61 2.96 -9.96 -4.44
CA ALA A 61 2.06 -8.84 -4.63
C ALA A 61 1.86 -8.06 -3.33
N CYS A 62 0.61 -7.62 -2.99
CA CYS A 62 0.34 -6.79 -1.80
C CYS A 62 0.92 -7.39 -0.51
N VAL A 63 0.60 -8.67 -0.23
CA VAL A 63 0.96 -9.33 1.04
C VAL A 63 2.48 -9.44 1.23
N PRO A 64 3.32 -9.81 0.25
CA PRO A 64 4.77 -9.76 0.42
C PRO A 64 5.37 -8.36 0.30
N SER A 65 4.80 -7.47 -0.51
CA SER A 65 5.33 -6.12 -0.72
C SER A 65 5.18 -5.23 0.51
N ARG A 66 4.03 -5.26 1.17
CA ARG A 66 3.75 -4.42 2.35
C ARG A 66 4.69 -4.71 3.52
N PRO A 67 4.90 -5.96 3.97
CA PRO A 67 5.93 -6.24 4.98
C PRO A 67 7.32 -5.81 4.53
N THR A 68 7.67 -5.96 3.24
CA THR A 68 8.97 -5.49 2.72
C THR A 68 9.12 -3.98 2.89
N LEU A 69 8.08 -3.19 2.57
CA LEU A 69 8.06 -1.75 2.77
C LEU A 69 8.14 -1.37 4.26
N PHE A 70 7.31 -2.02 5.09
CA PHE A 70 7.14 -1.63 6.50
C PHE A 70 8.17 -2.20 7.47
N THR A 71 8.90 -3.26 7.08
CA THR A 71 10.02 -3.79 7.86
C THR A 71 11.38 -3.35 7.33
N GLY A 72 11.44 -2.86 6.08
CA GLY A 72 12.68 -2.59 5.37
C GLY A 72 13.50 -3.85 5.08
N GLN A 73 12.89 -5.04 5.16
CA GLN A 73 13.53 -6.34 4.96
C GLN A 73 12.86 -7.10 3.80
N TYR A 74 13.59 -8.02 3.19
CA TYR A 74 13.07 -8.85 2.12
C TYR A 74 12.26 -10.07 2.64
N PRO A 75 11.40 -10.67 1.78
CA PRO A 75 10.59 -11.82 2.15
C PRO A 75 11.35 -13.01 2.76
N ASP A 76 12.61 -13.19 2.43
CA ASP A 76 13.45 -14.25 3.04
C ASP A 76 13.63 -14.06 4.54
N LEU A 77 13.61 -12.80 5.01
CA LEU A 77 13.81 -12.49 6.43
C LEU A 77 12.45 -12.43 7.17
N HIS A 78 11.50 -11.63 6.66
CA HIS A 78 10.19 -11.52 7.34
C HIS A 78 9.25 -12.70 7.05
N GLY A 79 9.63 -13.65 6.19
CA GLY A 79 8.95 -14.90 5.92
C GLY A 79 7.64 -14.79 5.12
N VAL A 80 7.14 -13.60 4.83
CA VAL A 80 5.89 -13.38 4.10
C VAL A 80 6.20 -13.39 2.60
N THR A 81 5.94 -14.52 1.95
CA THR A 81 6.35 -14.78 0.56
C THR A 81 5.20 -14.95 -0.40
N GLN A 82 3.98 -15.09 0.09
CA GLN A 82 2.80 -15.43 -0.70
C GLN A 82 1.67 -14.43 -0.46
N THR A 83 0.78 -14.31 -1.45
CA THR A 83 -0.44 -13.48 -1.33
C THR A 83 -1.69 -14.35 -1.38
N ASP A 84 -2.71 -13.96 -0.62
CA ASP A 84 -4.04 -14.51 -0.73
C ASP A 84 -4.77 -13.93 -1.96
N GLY A 85 -5.88 -14.52 -2.31
CA GLY A 85 -6.69 -14.10 -3.45
C GLY A 85 -7.42 -15.29 -4.09
N LEU A 86 -7.54 -15.29 -5.42
CA LEU A 86 -8.28 -16.33 -6.13
C LEU A 86 -7.64 -17.73 -6.04
N GLY A 87 -6.30 -17.78 -5.98
CA GLY A 87 -5.56 -19.04 -5.94
C GLY A 87 -5.36 -19.61 -4.55
N LYS A 88 -5.36 -18.75 -3.51
CA LYS A 88 -5.10 -19.13 -2.13
C LYS A 88 -6.08 -18.41 -1.19
N ASP A 89 -6.50 -19.11 -0.17
CA ASP A 89 -7.28 -18.52 0.92
C ASP A 89 -6.34 -17.85 1.93
N ALA A 90 -6.78 -16.79 2.58
CA ALA A 90 -6.01 -16.12 3.64
C ALA A 90 -5.60 -17.07 4.79
N TYR A 91 -6.34 -18.15 4.99
CA TYR A 91 -6.07 -19.19 6.00
C TYR A 91 -5.47 -20.48 5.41
N ASP A 92 -5.00 -20.44 4.15
CA ASP A 92 -4.26 -21.56 3.57
C ASP A 92 -3.00 -21.84 4.42
N SER A 93 -2.73 -23.10 4.72
CA SER A 93 -1.60 -23.49 5.58
C SER A 93 -0.22 -23.11 5.04
N ARG A 94 -0.13 -22.76 3.77
CA ARG A 94 1.10 -22.27 3.11
C ARG A 94 1.25 -20.76 3.21
N MET A 95 0.16 -20.04 3.52
CA MET A 95 0.23 -18.60 3.79
C MET A 95 0.96 -18.35 5.10
N ARG A 96 1.96 -17.51 5.04
CA ARG A 96 2.61 -16.95 6.22
C ARG A 96 2.34 -15.45 6.28
N TRP A 97 1.93 -15.01 7.43
CA TRP A 97 1.67 -13.62 7.74
C TRP A 97 2.76 -13.09 8.68
N LEU A 98 2.96 -11.77 8.67
CA LEU A 98 3.89 -11.12 9.58
C LEU A 98 3.49 -11.44 11.04
N GLN A 99 4.45 -11.89 11.83
CA GLN A 99 4.22 -12.26 13.22
C GLN A 99 4.72 -11.19 14.18
N PRO A 100 4.00 -10.94 15.28
CA PRO A 100 4.47 -10.06 16.35
C PRO A 100 5.81 -10.53 16.92
N GLY A 101 6.74 -9.59 17.15
CA GLY A 101 8.02 -9.89 17.78
C GLY A 101 9.05 -10.59 16.87
N GLU A 102 8.75 -10.88 15.61
CA GLU A 102 9.75 -11.41 14.68
C GLU A 102 10.64 -10.29 14.13
N VAL A 103 10.10 -9.41 13.30
CA VAL A 103 10.83 -8.33 12.61
C VAL A 103 10.23 -6.99 13.00
N PRO A 104 11.04 -5.98 13.39
CA PRO A 104 10.50 -4.66 13.69
C PRO A 104 9.95 -3.96 12.45
N THR A 105 8.78 -3.36 12.59
CA THR A 105 8.20 -2.46 11.57
C THR A 105 8.70 -1.03 11.76
N ILE A 106 8.49 -0.17 10.78
CA ILE A 106 8.74 1.27 10.90
C ILE A 106 8.03 1.88 12.12
N GLY A 107 6.83 1.37 12.50
CA GLY A 107 6.14 1.76 13.72
C GLY A 107 6.96 1.52 14.98
N HIS A 108 7.66 0.40 15.06
CA HIS A 108 8.54 0.09 16.20
C HIS A 108 9.77 1.02 16.23
N TRP A 109 10.39 1.26 15.07
CA TRP A 109 11.53 2.18 14.95
C TRP A 109 11.18 3.56 15.48
N PHE A 110 10.09 4.15 15.00
CA PHE A 110 9.65 5.48 15.41
C PHE A 110 9.15 5.53 16.86
N LYS A 111 8.42 4.50 17.31
CA LYS A 111 7.97 4.40 18.69
C LYS A 111 9.14 4.33 19.68
N SER A 112 10.21 3.58 19.34
CA SER A 112 11.42 3.51 20.17
C SER A 112 12.20 4.84 20.21
N ALA A 113 12.01 5.70 19.20
CA ALA A 113 12.49 7.07 19.14
C ALA A 113 11.58 8.08 19.85
N GLY A 114 10.47 7.66 20.47
CA GLY A 114 9.58 8.52 21.24
C GLY A 114 8.46 9.18 20.43
N TYR A 115 8.24 8.75 19.20
CA TYR A 115 7.09 9.17 18.38
C TYR A 115 5.80 8.49 18.83
N ASP A 116 4.68 9.19 18.66
CA ASP A 116 3.38 8.54 18.61
C ASP A 116 3.19 7.95 17.20
N THR A 117 2.67 6.73 17.10
CA THR A 117 2.56 6.02 15.82
C THR A 117 1.11 5.70 15.51
N HIS A 118 0.60 6.20 14.39
CA HIS A 118 -0.77 6.04 13.96
C HIS A 118 -0.85 5.42 12.57
N TYR A 119 -1.75 4.47 12.38
CA TYR A 119 -2.01 3.81 11.11
C TYR A 119 -3.50 3.72 10.86
N ASP A 120 -3.98 4.14 9.68
CA ASP A 120 -5.35 3.85 9.26
C ASP A 120 -5.39 3.48 7.76
N GLY A 121 -6.31 2.59 7.40
CA GLY A 121 -6.50 2.07 6.07
C GLY A 121 -6.01 0.64 5.87
N LYS A 122 -5.71 0.26 4.62
CA LYS A 122 -5.36 -1.11 4.26
C LYS A 122 -4.04 -1.55 4.92
N TRP A 123 -4.10 -2.59 5.74
CA TRP A 123 -2.96 -3.19 6.42
C TRP A 123 -2.39 -4.38 5.65
N HIS A 124 -3.13 -5.44 5.51
CA HIS A 124 -2.89 -6.64 4.70
C HIS A 124 -1.52 -7.32 4.92
N MET A 125 -1.01 -7.30 6.14
CA MET A 125 0.26 -7.93 6.53
C MET A 125 0.10 -8.98 7.61
N SER A 126 -1.03 -8.99 8.32
CA SER A 126 -1.38 -9.95 9.36
C SER A 126 -2.89 -10.09 9.50
N HIS A 127 -3.34 -11.06 10.27
CA HIS A 127 -4.76 -11.20 10.63
C HIS A 127 -5.11 -10.17 11.73
N ALA A 128 -5.50 -8.96 11.32
CA ALA A 128 -5.85 -7.87 12.23
C ALA A 128 -7.37 -7.72 12.46
N ASP A 129 -8.19 -8.37 11.67
CA ASP A 129 -9.65 -8.27 11.76
C ASP A 129 -10.21 -8.79 13.09
N LEU A 130 -11.10 -8.01 13.67
CA LEU A 130 -11.92 -8.47 14.79
C LEU A 130 -13.08 -9.31 14.26
N ILE A 131 -13.13 -10.57 14.70
CA ILE A 131 -14.11 -11.54 14.22
C ILE A 131 -15.31 -11.61 15.16
N ASN A 132 -16.50 -11.44 14.61
CA ASN A 132 -17.74 -11.64 15.35
C ASN A 132 -17.89 -13.14 15.71
N PRO A 133 -17.93 -13.49 17.00
CA PRO A 133 -17.93 -14.90 17.43
C PRO A 133 -19.18 -15.68 17.02
N LYS A 134 -20.29 -14.99 16.70
CA LYS A 134 -21.54 -15.63 16.27
C LYS A 134 -21.56 -15.94 14.79
N SER A 135 -21.10 -15.00 13.96
CA SER A 135 -21.12 -15.17 12.49
C SER A 135 -19.82 -15.76 11.94
N GLY A 136 -18.70 -15.65 12.65
CA GLY A 136 -17.37 -15.99 12.14
C GLY A 136 -16.83 -15.02 11.09
N LEU A 137 -17.49 -13.88 10.88
CA LEU A 137 -17.11 -12.86 9.91
C LEU A 137 -16.46 -11.66 10.60
N PRO A 138 -15.65 -10.87 9.90
CA PRO A 138 -15.13 -9.61 10.39
C PRO A 138 -16.25 -8.65 10.82
N ILE A 139 -16.02 -7.90 11.88
CA ILE A 139 -16.96 -6.89 12.38
C ILE A 139 -16.96 -5.70 11.42
N PRO A 140 -18.09 -5.37 10.74
CA PRO A 140 -18.13 -4.25 9.81
C PRO A 140 -18.13 -2.91 10.56
N THR A 141 -17.44 -1.91 10.02
CA THR A 141 -17.41 -0.55 10.59
C THR A 141 -18.19 0.49 9.78
N ASN A 142 -18.76 0.06 8.68
CA ASN A 142 -19.71 0.85 7.88
C ASN A 142 -20.78 -0.04 7.25
N THR A 143 -21.91 0.58 6.88
CA THR A 143 -22.99 -0.06 6.12
C THR A 143 -22.62 -0.17 4.63
N GLU A 144 -23.47 -0.83 3.84
CA GLU A 144 -23.32 -0.91 2.39
C GLU A 144 -23.37 0.46 1.69
N ASN A 145 -24.01 1.45 2.30
CA ASN A 145 -24.08 2.82 1.80
C ASN A 145 -22.96 3.73 2.33
N GLY A 146 -22.01 3.19 3.11
CA GLY A 146 -20.88 3.95 3.65
C GLY A 146 -21.19 4.72 4.94
N GLU A 147 -22.35 4.49 5.58
CA GLU A 147 -22.63 5.06 6.89
C GLU A 147 -21.78 4.39 7.96
N VAL A 148 -21.14 5.19 8.80
CA VAL A 148 -20.25 4.69 9.86
C VAL A 148 -21.05 4.00 10.98
N ILE A 149 -20.58 2.86 11.46
CA ILE A 149 -21.10 2.14 12.62
C ILE A 149 -20.18 2.47 13.80
N GLU A 150 -20.46 3.57 14.49
CA GLU A 150 -19.59 4.16 15.53
C GLU A 150 -19.22 3.18 16.65
N GLU A 151 -20.14 2.34 17.09
CA GLU A 151 -19.87 1.33 18.13
C GLU A 151 -18.79 0.34 17.69
N ASN A 152 -18.83 -0.08 16.41
CA ASN A 152 -17.86 -1.02 15.87
C ASN A 152 -16.49 -0.32 15.64
N VAL A 153 -16.49 0.94 15.21
CA VAL A 153 -15.26 1.75 15.13
C VAL A 153 -14.60 1.84 16.49
N LYS A 154 -15.37 2.18 17.54
CA LYS A 154 -14.89 2.23 18.91
C LYS A 154 -14.31 0.88 19.36
N THR A 155 -14.97 -0.22 19.02
CA THR A 155 -14.48 -1.58 19.34
C THR A 155 -13.09 -1.85 18.72
N TYR A 156 -12.85 -1.46 17.47
CA TYR A 156 -11.53 -1.58 16.85
C TYR A 156 -10.47 -0.69 17.53
N LEU A 157 -10.81 0.55 17.84
CA LEU A 157 -9.89 1.48 18.51
C LEU A 157 -9.50 1.00 19.90
N GLU A 158 -10.44 0.45 20.68
CA GLU A 158 -10.20 -0.10 22.00
C GLU A 158 -9.36 -1.39 21.95
N ALA A 159 -9.63 -2.27 20.98
CA ALA A 159 -8.88 -3.51 20.78
C ALA A 159 -7.45 -3.25 20.31
N ASN A 160 -7.24 -2.16 19.57
CA ASN A 160 -5.94 -1.74 19.03
C ASN A 160 -5.16 -2.89 18.37
N PRO A 161 -5.67 -3.53 17.28
CA PRO A 161 -5.13 -4.77 16.73
C PRO A 161 -3.68 -4.65 16.21
N LEU A 162 -3.23 -3.45 15.86
CA LEU A 162 -1.88 -3.21 15.35
C LEU A 162 -0.87 -2.84 16.44
N LYS A 163 -1.24 -2.91 17.73
CA LYS A 163 -0.35 -2.58 18.85
C LYS A 163 0.95 -3.36 18.81
N GLU A 164 0.86 -4.67 18.55
CA GLU A 164 2.01 -5.58 18.50
C GLU A 164 2.89 -5.39 17.24
N PHE A 165 2.41 -4.57 16.28
CA PHE A 165 3.17 -4.13 15.11
C PHE A 165 3.65 -2.66 15.22
N GLY A 166 3.56 -2.08 16.42
CA GLY A 166 4.06 -0.75 16.71
C GLY A 166 3.14 0.40 16.32
N PHE A 167 1.87 0.16 16.02
CA PHE A 167 0.90 1.19 15.62
C PHE A 167 -0.34 1.23 16.51
N SER A 168 -1.08 2.32 16.40
CA SER A 168 -2.41 2.52 16.97
C SER A 168 -3.34 3.17 15.96
N GLY A 169 -4.65 3.19 16.25
CA GLY A 169 -5.65 3.93 15.47
C GLY A 169 -6.27 3.18 14.30
N TRP A 170 -5.85 1.95 14.02
CA TRP A 170 -6.39 1.18 12.91
C TRP A 170 -7.85 0.75 13.13
N VAL A 171 -8.66 0.94 12.07
CA VAL A 171 -10.07 0.60 12.04
C VAL A 171 -10.36 -0.34 10.87
N GLY A 172 -10.63 -1.60 11.20
CA GLY A 172 -11.03 -2.62 10.23
C GLY A 172 -12.50 -2.53 9.79
N PRO A 173 -13.04 -3.58 9.19
CA PRO A 173 -12.27 -4.75 8.75
C PRO A 173 -11.30 -4.37 7.63
N GLU A 174 -10.34 -5.28 7.36
CA GLU A 174 -9.42 -5.11 6.22
C GLU A 174 -10.21 -4.80 4.94
N PRO A 175 -9.94 -3.67 4.25
CA PRO A 175 -10.64 -3.31 3.02
C PRO A 175 -10.20 -4.23 1.87
N HIS A 176 -10.85 -5.37 1.79
CA HIS A 176 -10.55 -6.43 0.83
C HIS A 176 -11.84 -7.17 0.46
N GLY A 177 -11.97 -7.55 -0.82
CA GLY A 177 -13.08 -8.36 -1.30
C GLY A 177 -14.15 -7.60 -2.09
N ALA A 178 -15.09 -8.37 -2.65
CA ALA A 178 -16.05 -7.92 -3.64
C ALA A 178 -17.21 -7.02 -3.17
N PRO A 179 -17.63 -6.99 -1.88
CA PRO A 179 -18.71 -6.10 -1.46
C PRO A 179 -18.31 -4.63 -1.63
N LEU A 180 -19.19 -3.82 -2.26
CA LEU A 180 -18.96 -2.39 -2.48
C LEU A 180 -18.68 -1.64 -1.16
N ALA A 181 -19.36 -2.02 -0.08
CA ALA A 181 -19.15 -1.48 1.26
C ALA A 181 -17.68 -1.53 1.73
N ASN A 182 -16.91 -2.48 1.22
CA ASN A 182 -15.50 -2.69 1.59
C ASN A 182 -14.51 -2.25 0.49
N SER A 183 -15.02 -1.66 -0.59
CA SER A 183 -14.21 -1.14 -1.69
C SER A 183 -13.62 0.24 -1.38
N GLY A 184 -12.59 0.63 -2.11
CA GLY A 184 -11.98 1.97 -2.01
C GLY A 184 -12.94 3.10 -2.34
N PHE A 185 -13.97 2.88 -3.17
CA PHE A 185 -15.01 3.89 -3.42
C PHE A 185 -15.66 4.43 -2.14
N ILE A 186 -15.82 3.55 -1.14
CA ILE A 186 -16.40 3.90 0.17
C ILE A 186 -15.30 4.06 1.20
N ARG A 187 -14.40 3.09 1.31
CA ARG A 187 -13.42 3.02 2.40
C ARG A 187 -12.41 4.16 2.35
N ASP A 188 -11.91 4.57 1.18
CA ASP A 188 -10.90 5.62 1.08
C ASP A 188 -11.39 6.96 1.64
N LYS A 189 -12.66 7.29 1.42
CA LYS A 189 -13.28 8.51 2.00
C LYS A 189 -13.41 8.44 3.53
N LEU A 190 -13.76 7.26 4.05
CA LEU A 190 -13.88 7.02 5.49
C LEU A 190 -12.51 7.03 6.18
N ILE A 191 -11.51 6.43 5.56
CA ILE A 191 -10.12 6.45 6.03
C ILE A 191 -9.61 7.90 6.09
N ALA A 192 -9.75 8.65 4.99
CA ALA A 192 -9.33 10.04 4.96
C ALA A 192 -10.01 10.89 6.04
N LYS A 193 -11.32 10.72 6.22
CA LYS A 193 -12.09 11.43 7.24
C LYS A 193 -11.52 11.19 8.65
N ARG A 194 -11.32 9.92 9.04
CA ARG A 194 -10.77 9.59 10.37
C ARG A 194 -9.36 10.14 10.57
N ILE A 195 -8.52 10.07 9.53
CA ILE A 195 -7.15 10.61 9.59
C ILE A 195 -7.18 12.14 9.74
N VAL A 196 -8.02 12.84 8.99
CA VAL A 196 -8.18 14.29 9.09
C VAL A 196 -8.66 14.68 10.48
N GLU A 197 -9.69 14.02 11.01
CA GLU A 197 -10.20 14.25 12.38
C GLU A 197 -9.11 14.02 13.44
N TRP A 198 -8.31 12.95 13.29
CA TRP A 198 -7.18 12.69 14.19
C TRP A 198 -6.09 13.76 14.11
N LEU A 199 -5.76 14.24 12.90
CA LEU A 199 -4.77 15.31 12.70
C LEU A 199 -5.27 16.63 13.29
N GLU A 200 -6.52 17.01 13.04
CA GLU A 200 -7.14 18.24 13.56
C GLU A 200 -7.18 18.24 15.08
N ASP A 201 -7.57 17.13 15.72
CA ASP A 201 -7.49 16.96 17.18
C ASP A 201 -6.04 17.14 17.66
N ARG A 202 -5.09 16.47 17.02
CA ARG A 202 -3.67 16.53 17.36
C ARG A 202 -3.14 17.96 17.31
N TYR A 203 -3.41 18.67 16.22
CA TYR A 203 -2.96 20.05 16.06
C TYR A 203 -3.68 21.05 16.99
N SER A 204 -4.97 20.83 17.25
CA SER A 204 -5.71 21.62 18.22
C SER A 204 -5.12 21.48 19.64
N ARG A 205 -4.81 20.26 20.06
CA ARG A 205 -4.18 19.97 21.36
C ARG A 205 -2.74 20.52 21.44
N ARG A 206 -1.97 20.52 20.34
CA ARG A 206 -0.69 21.21 20.27
C ARG A 206 -0.83 22.71 20.48
N LYS A 207 -1.79 23.34 19.81
CA LYS A 207 -2.07 24.79 19.96
C LYS A 207 -2.50 25.15 21.39
N SER A 208 -3.17 24.26 22.09
CA SER A 208 -3.52 24.44 23.51
C SER A 208 -2.37 24.18 24.49
N GLY A 209 -1.20 23.74 23.99
CA GLY A 209 -0.02 23.47 24.81
C GLY A 209 -0.06 22.15 25.56
N GLU A 210 -0.88 21.18 25.15
CA GLU A 210 -0.92 19.87 25.78
C GLU A 210 0.39 19.10 25.55
N GLU A 211 1.11 18.80 26.62
CA GLU A 211 2.46 18.19 26.59
C GLU A 211 2.51 16.88 25.78
N LYS A 212 1.50 16.03 25.93
CA LYS A 212 1.45 14.75 25.19
C LYS A 212 1.30 14.96 23.68
N ALA A 213 0.55 15.98 23.29
CA ALA A 213 0.34 16.31 21.87
C ALA A 213 1.59 16.90 21.21
N MET A 214 2.53 17.44 22.00
CA MET A 214 3.79 17.99 21.48
C MET A 214 4.76 16.94 20.95
N ARG A 215 4.57 15.66 21.25
CA ARG A 215 5.40 14.59 20.67
C ARG A 215 5.26 14.57 19.16
N PRO A 216 6.36 14.34 18.41
CA PRO A 216 6.26 14.08 16.99
C PRO A 216 5.48 12.79 16.73
N PHE A 217 4.90 12.66 15.54
CA PHE A 217 4.19 11.45 15.18
C PHE A 217 4.68 10.85 13.85
N LEU A 218 4.50 9.53 13.73
CA LEU A 218 4.49 8.81 12.48
C LEU A 218 3.05 8.47 12.15
N LEU A 219 2.55 8.98 11.02
CA LEU A 219 1.24 8.66 10.47
C LEU A 219 1.38 7.85 9.19
N VAL A 220 0.65 6.74 9.09
CA VAL A 220 0.45 6.00 7.84
C VAL A 220 -1.00 6.12 7.39
N ALA A 221 -1.21 6.73 6.23
CA ALA A 221 -2.48 6.82 5.53
C ALA A 221 -2.44 5.85 4.34
N SER A 222 -3.05 4.68 4.48
CA SER A 222 -2.98 3.59 3.51
C SER A 222 -4.31 3.41 2.78
N PHE A 223 -4.41 3.99 1.58
CA PHE A 223 -5.62 3.94 0.76
C PHE A 223 -5.71 2.65 -0.05
N VAL A 224 -6.95 2.30 -0.44
CA VAL A 224 -7.25 1.08 -1.20
C VAL A 224 -7.04 1.29 -2.69
N ASN A 225 -7.65 2.34 -3.26
CA ASN A 225 -7.59 2.55 -4.70
C ASN A 225 -6.20 2.99 -5.19
N PRO A 226 -5.82 2.54 -6.41
CA PRO A 226 -6.63 1.92 -7.48
C PRO A 226 -6.80 0.38 -7.42
N HIS A 227 -6.51 -0.29 -6.30
CA HIS A 227 -6.63 -1.75 -6.14
C HIS A 227 -7.99 -2.35 -6.55
N ASP A 228 -9.08 -1.59 -6.46
CA ASP A 228 -10.40 -2.10 -6.86
C ASP A 228 -10.49 -2.48 -8.34
N ILE A 229 -9.47 -2.18 -9.14
CA ILE A 229 -9.32 -2.67 -10.51
C ILE A 229 -9.38 -4.21 -10.59
N VAL A 230 -8.95 -4.92 -9.54
CA VAL A 230 -9.03 -6.38 -9.46
C VAL A 230 -10.47 -6.90 -9.49
N LEU A 231 -11.42 -6.06 -9.10
CA LEU A 231 -12.84 -6.38 -9.07
C LEU A 231 -13.53 -6.20 -10.44
N PHE A 232 -12.82 -5.65 -11.44
CA PHE A 232 -13.36 -5.36 -12.78
C PHE A 232 -14.13 -6.54 -13.40
N PRO A 233 -13.65 -7.80 -13.39
CA PRO A 233 -14.40 -8.91 -13.96
C PRO A 233 -15.71 -9.21 -13.25
N GLY A 234 -15.77 -8.94 -11.93
CA GLY A 234 -16.97 -9.10 -11.12
C GLY A 234 -17.98 -7.98 -11.37
N TRP A 235 -17.52 -6.74 -11.33
CA TRP A 235 -18.35 -5.55 -11.51
C TRP A 235 -18.99 -5.47 -12.90
N ARG A 236 -18.29 -5.90 -13.94
CA ARG A 236 -18.84 -5.96 -15.31
C ARG A 236 -20.05 -6.90 -15.47
N ARG A 237 -20.36 -7.69 -14.45
CA ARG A 237 -21.52 -8.62 -14.43
C ARG A 237 -22.66 -8.16 -13.55
N GLN A 238 -22.50 -7.09 -12.78
CA GLN A 238 -23.51 -6.59 -11.87
C GLN A 238 -24.42 -5.57 -12.58
N GLU A 239 -25.73 -5.64 -12.32
CA GLU A 239 -26.71 -4.68 -12.85
C GLU A 239 -26.49 -3.28 -12.27
N ASN A 240 -26.08 -3.18 -11.00
CA ASN A 240 -25.68 -1.94 -10.33
C ASN A 240 -24.17 -1.78 -10.38
N ASN A 241 -23.63 -1.59 -11.58
CA ASN A 241 -22.21 -1.48 -11.83
C ASN A 241 -21.68 -0.15 -11.28
N PRO A 242 -20.72 -0.14 -10.32
CA PRO A 242 -20.09 1.09 -9.83
C PRO A 242 -19.23 1.77 -10.91
N ILE A 243 -19.07 1.15 -12.08
CA ILE A 243 -18.26 1.60 -13.22
C ILE A 243 -19.12 2.40 -14.23
N GLU A 244 -20.20 3.06 -13.85
CA GLU A 244 -20.89 3.93 -14.78
C GLU A 244 -19.98 5.09 -15.22
N LYS A 245 -20.03 5.40 -16.54
CA LYS A 245 -19.26 6.52 -17.09
C LYS A 245 -19.64 7.81 -16.39
N SER A 246 -18.62 8.56 -15.99
CA SER A 246 -18.75 9.88 -15.38
C SER A 246 -18.16 10.92 -16.33
N ASN A 247 -18.62 12.17 -16.22
CA ASN A 247 -17.99 13.30 -16.93
C ASN A 247 -16.55 13.56 -16.49
N LEU A 248 -16.10 12.88 -15.42
CA LEU A 248 -14.73 12.92 -14.88
C LEU A 248 -13.88 11.76 -15.37
N ASP A 249 -14.40 10.90 -16.27
CA ASP A 249 -13.63 9.80 -16.84
C ASP A 249 -12.39 10.35 -17.58
N PRO A 250 -11.26 9.62 -17.55
CA PRO A 250 -10.06 10.01 -18.28
C PRO A 250 -10.33 10.06 -19.78
N PRO A 251 -9.55 10.82 -20.56
CA PRO A 251 -9.47 10.63 -22.00
C PRO A 251 -9.02 9.20 -22.30
N LEU A 252 -9.08 8.80 -23.57
CA LEU A 252 -8.73 7.45 -24.00
C LEU A 252 -7.34 7.05 -23.48
N VAL A 253 -7.30 6.07 -22.56
CA VAL A 253 -6.03 5.56 -22.03
C VAL A 253 -5.36 4.68 -23.08
N PRO A 254 -4.13 5.00 -23.52
CA PRO A 254 -3.48 4.27 -24.61
C PRO A 254 -3.17 2.82 -24.23
N GLU A 255 -3.10 1.99 -25.24
CA GLU A 255 -2.68 0.60 -25.11
C GLU A 255 -1.17 0.53 -24.83
N PRO A 256 -0.70 -0.38 -23.94
CA PRO A 256 0.71 -0.59 -23.74
C PRO A 256 1.42 -1.03 -25.05
N PRO A 257 2.59 -0.50 -25.38
CA PRO A 257 3.34 -0.90 -26.58
C PRO A 257 3.64 -2.41 -26.65
N THR A 258 3.71 -3.07 -25.49
CA THR A 258 3.96 -4.51 -25.37
C THR A 258 2.69 -5.36 -25.36
N ARG A 259 1.51 -4.75 -25.61
CA ARG A 259 0.21 -5.47 -25.58
C ARG A 259 0.19 -6.69 -26.49
N HIS A 260 0.75 -6.59 -27.69
CA HIS A 260 0.77 -7.64 -28.70
C HIS A 260 2.10 -8.40 -28.76
N GLU A 261 2.95 -8.26 -27.76
CA GLU A 261 4.21 -8.99 -27.67
C GLU A 261 3.96 -10.50 -27.60
N ASP A 262 4.62 -11.26 -28.46
CA ASP A 262 4.49 -12.73 -28.52
C ASP A 262 5.37 -13.45 -27.48
N LEU A 263 6.25 -12.72 -26.81
CA LEU A 263 7.24 -13.19 -25.84
C LEU A 263 8.28 -14.17 -26.42
N SER A 264 8.38 -14.32 -27.74
CA SER A 264 9.32 -15.27 -28.36
C SER A 264 10.79 -14.95 -28.07
N SER A 265 11.10 -13.68 -27.83
CA SER A 265 12.43 -13.20 -27.44
C SER A 265 12.74 -13.32 -25.94
N LYS A 266 11.78 -13.79 -25.15
CA LYS A 266 11.87 -13.90 -23.69
C LYS A 266 12.16 -15.33 -23.25
N PRO A 267 12.62 -15.55 -22.02
CA PRO A 267 12.75 -16.91 -21.47
C PRO A 267 11.44 -17.70 -21.54
N ALA A 268 11.54 -19.00 -21.79
CA ALA A 268 10.37 -19.89 -21.91
C ALA A 268 9.46 -19.86 -20.66
N SER A 269 10.01 -19.57 -19.50
CA SER A 269 9.25 -19.38 -18.25
C SER A 269 8.21 -18.26 -18.34
N GLN A 270 8.48 -17.19 -19.09
CA GLN A 270 7.52 -16.10 -19.26
C GLN A 270 6.36 -16.50 -20.16
N ILE A 271 6.62 -17.28 -21.20
CA ILE A 271 5.56 -17.87 -22.06
C ILE A 271 4.71 -18.86 -21.24
N ALA A 272 5.36 -19.72 -20.47
CA ALA A 272 4.69 -20.67 -19.60
C ALA A 272 3.81 -19.95 -18.55
N TYR A 273 4.33 -18.89 -17.94
CA TYR A 273 3.58 -18.05 -17.03
C TYR A 273 2.34 -17.42 -17.69
N LYS A 274 2.50 -16.78 -18.86
CA LYS A 274 1.39 -16.19 -19.62
C LYS A 274 0.30 -17.25 -19.92
N ASN A 275 0.70 -18.46 -20.31
CA ASN A 275 -0.24 -19.55 -20.60
C ASN A 275 -0.96 -20.05 -19.33
N ALA A 276 -0.27 -20.09 -18.20
CA ALA A 276 -0.81 -20.50 -16.91
C ALA A 276 -1.64 -19.41 -16.22
N TYR A 277 -1.40 -18.15 -16.55
CA TYR A 277 -1.96 -16.98 -15.87
C TYR A 277 -3.47 -17.08 -15.63
N PHE A 278 -4.24 -17.30 -16.70
CA PHE A 278 -5.69 -17.43 -16.56
C PHE A 278 -6.15 -18.76 -15.95
N SER A 279 -5.27 -19.75 -15.87
CA SER A 279 -5.56 -21.02 -15.17
C SER A 279 -5.61 -20.82 -13.65
N GLY A 280 -4.84 -19.86 -13.11
CA GLY A 280 -4.86 -19.47 -11.71
C GLY A 280 -6.22 -18.87 -11.26
N TYR A 281 -7.03 -18.37 -12.18
CA TYR A 281 -8.41 -17.96 -11.90
C TYR A 281 -9.40 -19.12 -11.83
N GLY A 282 -8.92 -20.36 -11.91
CA GLY A 282 -9.72 -21.56 -11.77
C GLY A 282 -10.81 -21.69 -12.85
N PRO A 283 -12.06 -22.11 -12.48
CA PRO A 283 -13.14 -22.36 -13.43
C PRO A 283 -13.67 -21.09 -14.11
N TYR A 284 -13.14 -19.91 -13.76
CA TYR A 284 -13.52 -18.65 -14.40
C TYR A 284 -12.96 -18.52 -15.81
N ARG A 285 -13.20 -19.51 -16.68
CA ARG A 285 -12.87 -19.46 -18.10
C ARG A 285 -13.31 -18.16 -18.78
N ARG A 286 -14.36 -17.51 -18.23
CA ARG A 286 -14.89 -16.25 -18.71
C ARG A 286 -14.04 -15.03 -18.30
N VAL A 287 -13.17 -15.11 -17.29
CA VAL A 287 -12.34 -13.96 -16.86
C VAL A 287 -11.45 -13.51 -18.00
N LYS A 288 -10.76 -14.43 -18.68
CA LYS A 288 -9.95 -14.11 -19.87
C LYS A 288 -10.77 -13.32 -20.90
N SER A 289 -11.94 -13.82 -21.27
CA SER A 289 -12.80 -13.19 -22.27
C SER A 289 -13.38 -11.84 -21.81
N ILE A 290 -13.53 -11.60 -20.51
CA ILE A 290 -13.97 -10.31 -19.98
C ILE A 290 -12.86 -9.28 -20.19
N TYR A 291 -11.62 -9.60 -19.84
CA TYR A 291 -10.49 -8.71 -20.09
C TYR A 291 -10.32 -8.44 -21.59
N GLU A 292 -10.18 -9.49 -22.41
CA GLU A 292 -9.92 -9.36 -23.85
C GLU A 292 -10.98 -8.53 -24.62
N ARG A 293 -12.25 -8.58 -24.19
CA ARG A 293 -13.33 -7.81 -24.81
C ARG A 293 -13.50 -6.40 -24.26
N ASN A 294 -12.89 -6.08 -23.14
CA ASN A 294 -13.11 -4.83 -22.42
C ASN A 294 -11.80 -4.16 -21.99
N GLU A 295 -10.70 -4.38 -22.69
CA GLU A 295 -9.38 -3.88 -22.31
C GLU A 295 -9.33 -2.37 -22.17
N GLN A 296 -9.99 -1.63 -23.07
CA GLN A 296 -10.08 -0.19 -22.96
C GLN A 296 -10.81 0.23 -21.68
N ALA A 297 -11.96 -0.36 -21.41
CA ALA A 297 -12.73 -0.06 -20.20
C ALA A 297 -11.95 -0.43 -18.92
N TYR A 298 -11.10 -1.46 -18.97
CA TYR A 298 -10.22 -1.80 -17.87
C TYR A 298 -9.18 -0.71 -17.61
N ARG A 299 -8.50 -0.23 -18.66
CA ARG A 299 -7.53 0.86 -18.55
C ARG A 299 -8.17 2.17 -18.09
N ASP A 300 -9.32 2.53 -18.66
CA ASP A 300 -10.03 3.76 -18.29
C ASP A 300 -10.49 3.71 -16.84
N LEU A 301 -11.01 2.55 -16.37
CA LEU A 301 -11.37 2.37 -14.97
C LEU A 301 -10.17 2.54 -14.05
N TYR A 302 -9.00 2.01 -14.41
CA TYR A 302 -7.81 2.14 -13.58
C TYR A 302 -7.45 3.61 -13.33
N TYR A 303 -7.49 4.45 -14.35
CA TYR A 303 -7.25 5.90 -14.18
C TYR A 303 -8.38 6.59 -13.42
N ARG A 304 -9.60 6.15 -13.60
CA ARG A 304 -10.72 6.63 -12.80
C ARG A 304 -10.56 6.33 -11.31
N LEU A 305 -10.05 5.15 -10.97
CA LEU A 305 -9.79 4.80 -9.57
C LEU A 305 -8.70 5.69 -8.94
N HIS A 306 -7.76 6.22 -9.74
CA HIS A 306 -6.86 7.25 -9.26
C HIS A 306 -7.59 8.55 -8.90
N LEU A 307 -8.56 8.96 -9.73
CA LEU A 307 -9.40 10.13 -9.45
C LEU A 307 -10.20 9.97 -8.15
N GLU A 308 -10.79 8.79 -7.93
CA GLU A 308 -11.59 8.51 -6.74
C GLU A 308 -10.78 8.63 -5.43
N VAL A 309 -9.50 8.26 -5.45
CA VAL A 309 -8.63 8.31 -4.27
C VAL A 309 -7.85 9.63 -4.16
N ASP A 310 -7.76 10.43 -5.22
CA ASP A 310 -6.96 11.67 -5.17
C ASP A 310 -7.51 12.70 -4.18
N GLY A 311 -8.83 12.85 -4.10
CA GLY A 311 -9.48 13.71 -3.12
C GLY A 311 -9.19 13.30 -1.66
N PRO A 312 -9.37 12.03 -1.27
CA PRO A 312 -8.89 11.48 -0.01
C PRO A 312 -7.42 11.78 0.32
N ILE A 313 -6.52 11.57 -0.65
CA ILE A 313 -5.08 11.92 -0.51
C ILE A 313 -4.91 13.41 -0.26
N ASP A 314 -5.60 14.25 -1.05
CA ASP A 314 -5.49 15.71 -0.97
C ASP A 314 -5.97 16.26 0.37
N SER A 315 -7.05 15.70 0.93
CA SER A 315 -7.55 16.13 2.24
C SER A 315 -6.53 15.85 3.36
N VAL A 316 -5.92 14.68 3.39
CA VAL A 316 -4.87 14.35 4.35
C VAL A 316 -3.65 15.25 4.15
N ARG A 317 -3.16 15.38 2.90
CA ARG A 317 -2.03 16.25 2.57
C ARG A 317 -2.27 17.69 3.01
N LYS A 318 -3.43 18.28 2.67
CA LYS A 318 -3.80 19.65 3.07
C LYS A 318 -3.79 19.82 4.58
N THR A 319 -4.43 18.90 5.31
CA THR A 319 -4.48 18.97 6.77
C THR A 319 -3.08 18.99 7.39
N VAL A 320 -2.13 18.23 6.83
CA VAL A 320 -0.73 18.25 7.28
C VAL A 320 -0.04 19.56 6.92
N THR A 321 -0.19 20.05 5.69
CA THR A 321 0.58 21.19 5.18
C THR A 321 0.04 22.57 5.59
N GLU A 322 -1.26 22.66 5.86
CA GLU A 322 -1.92 23.90 6.27
C GLU A 322 -1.89 24.16 7.78
N ASN A 323 -1.49 23.16 8.57
CA ASN A 323 -1.31 23.27 10.01
C ASN A 323 0.17 23.49 10.39
N ASP A 324 0.67 24.64 10.15
CA ASP A 324 2.05 25.14 10.11
C ASP A 324 2.84 25.09 11.44
N SER A 325 2.42 24.34 12.43
CA SER A 325 3.07 24.37 13.74
C SER A 325 4.33 23.49 13.85
N ASN A 326 4.55 22.55 12.92
CA ASN A 326 5.71 21.64 12.92
C ASN A 326 6.20 21.37 11.51
N GLU A 327 7.49 21.14 11.38
CA GLU A 327 8.06 20.57 10.16
C GLU A 327 7.50 19.15 9.97
N ALA A 328 7.15 18.82 8.74
CA ALA A 328 6.70 17.48 8.38
C ALA A 328 7.50 16.93 7.19
N ILE A 329 7.71 15.62 7.22
CA ILE A 329 8.27 14.85 6.10
C ILE A 329 7.15 13.97 5.58
N ILE A 330 6.77 14.16 4.32
CA ILE A 330 5.67 13.44 3.70
C ILE A 330 6.22 12.54 2.59
N PHE A 331 6.02 11.24 2.74
CA PHE A 331 6.29 10.24 1.71
C PHE A 331 5.01 9.90 0.97
N ARG A 332 5.08 9.82 -0.35
CA ARG A 332 4.01 9.27 -1.18
C ARG A 332 4.54 8.10 -1.97
N THR A 333 3.85 6.94 -1.89
CA THR A 333 4.22 5.71 -2.61
C THR A 333 3.00 4.81 -2.88
N SER A 334 3.25 3.63 -3.44
CA SER A 334 2.30 2.53 -3.59
C SER A 334 3.02 1.22 -3.30
N ASP A 335 2.28 0.16 -2.96
CA ASP A 335 2.89 -1.14 -2.68
C ASP A 335 3.31 -1.90 -3.94
N HIS A 336 2.62 -1.76 -5.06
CA HIS A 336 2.96 -2.30 -6.39
C HIS A 336 2.14 -1.60 -7.47
N GLY A 337 2.35 -1.98 -8.75
CA GLY A 337 1.60 -1.49 -9.89
C GLY A 337 0.65 -2.53 -10.50
N ASP A 338 0.20 -2.25 -11.74
CA ASP A 338 -0.65 -3.11 -12.56
C ASP A 338 -0.11 -3.18 -14.01
N LEU A 339 -0.20 -4.34 -14.62
CA LEU A 339 0.28 -4.59 -15.98
C LEU A 339 -0.58 -3.94 -17.07
N LEU A 340 -1.85 -3.66 -16.82
CA LEU A 340 -2.82 -2.98 -17.71
C LEU A 340 -2.84 -3.50 -19.16
N GLY A 341 -2.64 -4.80 -19.33
CA GLY A 341 -2.60 -5.43 -20.65
C GLY A 341 -1.22 -5.50 -21.30
N ALA A 342 -0.15 -5.09 -20.62
CA ALA A 342 1.22 -5.22 -21.12
C ALA A 342 1.64 -6.70 -21.32
N HIS A 343 2.76 -6.89 -22.01
CA HIS A 343 3.43 -8.18 -22.20
C HIS A 343 2.52 -9.30 -22.71
N GLY A 344 1.84 -9.02 -23.81
CA GLY A 344 0.95 -9.98 -24.44
C GLY A 344 -0.42 -10.10 -23.79
N GLY A 345 -0.89 -9.06 -23.11
CA GLY A 345 -2.23 -8.96 -22.53
C GLY A 345 -2.33 -9.45 -21.10
N LEU A 346 -1.28 -9.29 -20.29
CA LEU A 346 -1.30 -9.58 -18.88
C LEU A 346 -1.98 -8.43 -18.10
N HIS A 347 -2.65 -8.76 -17.00
CA HIS A 347 -3.37 -7.84 -16.13
C HIS A 347 -2.94 -8.06 -14.69
N GLN A 348 -3.17 -7.07 -13.82
CA GLN A 348 -2.80 -7.10 -12.41
C GLN A 348 -1.27 -7.22 -12.19
N LYS A 349 -0.81 -7.85 -11.12
CA LYS A 349 0.56 -7.78 -10.59
C LYS A 349 1.25 -9.12 -10.35
N TRP A 350 0.58 -10.22 -10.64
CA TRP A 350 1.00 -11.55 -10.17
C TRP A 350 2.40 -11.96 -10.67
N PHE A 351 3.30 -12.32 -9.75
CA PHE A 351 4.54 -13.10 -9.94
C PHE A 351 5.44 -12.67 -11.11
N THR A 352 5.49 -11.40 -11.41
CA THR A 352 6.27 -10.84 -12.51
C THR A 352 7.17 -9.73 -12.00
N LEU A 353 8.31 -9.51 -12.67
CA LEU A 353 9.25 -8.44 -12.37
C LEU A 353 9.24 -7.33 -13.43
N TYR A 354 8.17 -7.22 -14.20
CA TYR A 354 8.01 -6.14 -15.17
C TYR A 354 7.84 -4.78 -14.49
N ASP A 355 8.36 -3.75 -15.11
CA ASP A 355 8.30 -2.37 -14.60
C ASP A 355 6.86 -1.94 -14.25
N GLU A 356 5.89 -2.36 -15.04
CA GLU A 356 4.49 -2.03 -14.84
C GLU A 356 3.94 -2.50 -13.49
N ALA A 357 4.44 -3.62 -12.98
CA ALA A 357 4.04 -4.15 -11.68
C ALA A 357 4.98 -3.71 -10.56
N THR A 358 6.26 -3.47 -10.85
CA THR A 358 7.28 -3.24 -9.82
C THR A 358 7.68 -1.78 -9.63
N ARG A 359 7.53 -0.93 -10.65
CA ARG A 359 7.88 0.48 -10.60
C ARG A 359 6.69 1.32 -10.15
N VAL A 360 6.82 1.89 -8.97
CA VAL A 360 5.76 2.65 -8.29
C VAL A 360 6.16 4.11 -8.08
N PRO A 361 5.19 5.03 -7.86
CA PRO A 361 5.52 6.39 -7.48
C PRO A 361 6.29 6.42 -6.14
N PHE A 362 7.27 7.31 -6.05
CA PHE A 362 7.93 7.62 -4.80
C PHE A 362 8.32 9.10 -4.78
N GLN A 363 7.73 9.83 -3.86
CA GLN A 363 7.92 11.25 -3.70
C GLN A 363 8.14 11.59 -2.24
N ILE A 364 9.04 12.53 -1.98
CA ILE A 364 9.37 12.98 -0.63
C ILE A 364 9.21 14.51 -0.61
N VAL A 365 8.40 15.00 0.30
CA VAL A 365 8.19 16.42 0.56
C VAL A 365 8.61 16.73 1.99
N LYS A 366 9.43 17.78 2.17
CA LYS A 366 9.67 18.41 3.47
C LYS A 366 8.91 19.73 3.52
N THR A 367 8.24 20.00 4.62
CA THR A 367 7.60 21.30 4.90
C THR A 367 8.41 22.09 5.93
N GLY A 368 8.00 23.33 6.24
CA GLY A 368 8.63 24.13 7.27
C GLY A 368 9.79 24.98 6.78
N ASN A 369 10.85 25.12 7.59
CA ASN A 369 11.92 26.12 7.38
C ASN A 369 12.83 25.81 6.17
N GLN A 370 12.92 24.56 5.77
CA GLN A 370 13.71 24.12 4.60
C GLN A 370 12.87 23.19 3.72
N PRO A 371 11.85 23.75 3.04
CA PRO A 371 10.97 22.95 2.21
C PRO A 371 11.73 22.37 1.00
N THR A 372 11.31 21.20 0.54
CA THR A 372 11.75 20.67 -0.75
C THR A 372 11.20 21.55 -1.89
N SER A 373 11.90 21.51 -3.02
CA SER A 373 11.42 22.02 -4.30
C SER A 373 11.21 20.87 -5.27
N SER A 374 10.44 21.13 -6.33
CA SER A 374 10.26 20.15 -7.39
C SER A 374 11.61 19.71 -7.97
N LYS A 375 11.89 18.40 -7.86
CA LYS A 375 13.08 17.77 -8.44
C LYS A 375 12.72 16.37 -8.93
N ILE A 376 13.25 15.99 -10.07
CA ILE A 376 13.12 14.63 -10.61
C ILE A 376 14.48 13.95 -10.58
N ILE A 377 14.54 12.76 -9.96
CA ILE A 377 15.70 11.88 -9.97
C ILE A 377 15.36 10.67 -10.84
N SER A 378 15.93 10.62 -12.04
CA SER A 378 15.60 9.61 -13.06
C SER A 378 16.67 8.55 -13.27
N ASN A 379 17.89 8.78 -12.78
CA ASN A 379 19.06 7.94 -13.03
C ASN A 379 19.42 7.00 -11.87
N ILE A 380 18.83 7.20 -10.68
CA ILE A 380 19.13 6.41 -9.49
C ILE A 380 17.99 5.43 -9.20
N PRO A 381 18.23 4.11 -9.27
CA PRO A 381 17.25 3.14 -8.82
C PRO A 381 17.15 3.13 -7.29
N THR A 382 15.92 3.21 -6.78
CA THR A 382 15.57 3.15 -5.37
C THR A 382 14.54 2.05 -5.12
N SER A 383 14.34 1.64 -3.88
CA SER A 383 13.44 0.53 -3.55
C SER A 383 12.70 0.78 -2.24
N HIS A 384 11.63 0.05 -2.02
CA HIS A 384 10.84 0.07 -0.77
C HIS A 384 11.68 -0.08 0.49
N ILE A 385 12.74 -0.90 0.45
CA ILE A 385 13.63 -1.08 1.59
C ILE A 385 14.38 0.20 2.01
N ASP A 386 14.41 1.23 1.15
CA ASP A 386 15.04 2.52 1.45
C ASP A 386 14.15 3.43 2.29
N LEU A 387 12.86 3.11 2.41
CA LEU A 387 11.91 3.98 3.11
C LEU A 387 12.33 4.20 4.57
N ILE A 388 12.59 3.12 5.31
CA ILE A 388 12.92 3.22 6.74
C ILE A 388 14.22 3.99 6.97
N PRO A 389 15.38 3.61 6.37
CA PRO A 389 16.61 4.36 6.59
C PRO A 389 16.49 5.83 6.15
N THR A 390 15.76 6.13 5.07
CA THR A 390 15.51 7.50 4.63
C THR A 390 14.63 8.29 5.61
N ALA A 391 13.57 7.67 6.12
CA ALA A 391 12.68 8.30 7.10
C ALA A 391 13.41 8.60 8.42
N LEU A 392 14.25 7.66 8.87
CA LEU A 392 15.11 7.87 10.06
C LEU A 392 16.13 8.99 9.82
N GLY A 393 16.83 8.96 8.68
CA GLY A 393 17.84 9.99 8.32
C GLY A 393 17.21 11.39 8.24
N LEU A 394 16.09 11.55 7.55
CA LEU A 394 15.37 12.84 7.45
C LEU A 394 14.84 13.32 8.81
N ALA A 395 14.44 12.39 9.68
CA ALA A 395 14.00 12.72 11.03
C ALA A 395 15.16 12.99 12.01
N GLY A 396 16.42 12.89 11.57
CA GLY A 396 17.62 13.08 12.40
C GLY A 396 17.78 11.99 13.48
N LEU A 397 17.30 10.78 13.21
CA LEU A 397 17.34 9.65 14.14
C LEU A 397 18.51 8.72 13.82
N ASN A 398 19.26 8.28 14.86
CA ASN A 398 20.36 7.35 14.70
C ASN A 398 19.83 5.91 14.60
N GLN A 399 20.02 5.28 13.45
CA GLN A 399 19.56 3.93 13.18
C GLN A 399 20.21 2.89 14.10
N GLU A 400 21.52 3.03 14.41
CA GLU A 400 22.27 2.08 15.23
C GLU A 400 21.78 2.10 16.67
N ASP A 401 21.62 3.29 17.26
CA ASP A 401 21.08 3.46 18.62
C ASP A 401 19.66 2.84 18.75
N LEU A 402 18.83 3.01 17.72
CA LEU A 402 17.48 2.46 17.71
C LEU A 402 17.49 0.95 17.52
N SER A 403 18.39 0.43 16.68
CA SER A 403 18.60 -0.99 16.46
C SER A 403 18.97 -1.70 17.78
N GLU A 404 19.91 -1.14 18.53
CA GLU A 404 20.30 -1.66 19.83
C GLU A 404 19.13 -1.69 20.83
N LYS A 405 18.30 -0.66 20.85
CA LYS A 405 17.11 -0.60 21.72
C LYS A 405 16.04 -1.62 21.34
N LEU A 406 15.87 -1.91 20.05
CA LEU A 406 14.85 -2.84 19.54
C LEU A 406 15.29 -4.29 19.65
N SER A 407 16.58 -4.58 19.51
CA SER A 407 17.15 -5.93 19.44
C SER A 407 16.65 -6.89 20.53
N PRO A 408 16.50 -6.50 21.81
CA PRO A 408 16.01 -7.42 22.84
C PRO A 408 14.54 -7.86 22.67
N SER A 409 13.78 -7.17 21.83
CA SER A 409 12.33 -7.38 21.67
C SER A 409 11.96 -8.16 20.40
N PHE A 410 12.93 -8.47 19.54
CA PHE A 410 12.70 -9.11 18.25
C PHE A 410 13.63 -10.30 18.03
N THR A 411 13.08 -11.37 17.43
CA THR A 411 13.86 -12.59 17.15
C THR A 411 14.70 -12.45 15.88
N GLU A 412 14.27 -11.61 14.93
CA GLU A 412 14.91 -11.36 13.65
C GLU A 412 15.25 -9.86 13.52
N MET A 413 16.28 -9.45 14.28
CA MET A 413 16.81 -8.09 14.19
C MET A 413 18.08 -8.08 13.36
N HIS A 414 17.98 -7.58 12.12
CA HIS A 414 19.06 -7.52 11.15
C HIS A 414 19.30 -6.08 10.69
N PRO A 415 20.52 -5.75 10.20
CA PRO A 415 20.76 -4.46 9.57
C PRO A 415 19.77 -4.21 8.42
N LEU A 416 19.30 -2.97 8.28
CA LEU A 416 18.46 -2.59 7.16
C LEU A 416 19.31 -2.61 5.86
N PRO A 417 18.92 -3.40 4.83
CA PRO A 417 19.66 -3.47 3.57
C PRO A 417 19.46 -2.23 2.69
N GLY A 418 18.44 -1.42 2.99
CA GLY A 418 18.13 -0.17 2.30
C GLY A 418 19.16 0.92 2.57
N ARG A 419 19.12 1.97 1.75
CA ARG A 419 19.98 3.15 1.89
C ARG A 419 19.18 4.37 2.30
N ASP A 420 19.78 5.20 3.11
CA ASP A 420 19.27 6.53 3.40
C ASP A 420 19.43 7.42 2.14
N LEU A 421 18.31 7.91 1.63
CA LEU A 421 18.22 8.79 0.46
C LEU A 421 18.23 10.28 0.86
N SER A 422 18.28 10.62 2.14
CA SER A 422 18.27 12.01 2.62
C SER A 422 19.35 12.89 1.97
N PRO A 423 20.60 12.39 1.70
CA PRO A 423 21.60 13.19 1.01
C PRO A 423 21.20 13.64 -0.41
N LEU A 424 20.29 12.91 -1.07
CA LEU A 424 19.80 13.30 -2.40
C LEU A 424 18.83 14.49 -2.34
N LEU A 425 18.16 14.69 -1.20
CA LEU A 425 17.28 15.83 -0.98
C LEU A 425 18.07 17.08 -0.59
N GLU A 426 19.09 16.91 0.24
CA GLU A 426 19.82 18.04 0.86
C GLU A 426 20.99 18.55 0.01
N ASN A 427 21.80 17.66 -0.53
CA ASN A 427 23.09 18.04 -1.15
C ASN A 427 23.20 17.68 -2.64
N HIS A 428 22.16 17.13 -3.25
CA HIS A 428 22.15 16.71 -4.66
C HIS A 428 23.32 15.83 -5.10
N ASN A 429 23.94 15.07 -4.16
CA ASN A 429 25.12 14.26 -4.45
C ASN A 429 24.72 12.89 -5.02
N GLU A 430 24.33 12.87 -6.30
CA GLU A 430 23.91 11.67 -7.01
C GLU A 430 25.05 10.65 -7.18
N ASN A 431 26.31 11.09 -7.12
CA ASN A 431 27.48 10.21 -7.27
C ASN A 431 27.56 9.11 -6.20
N LEU A 432 27.02 9.35 -5.00
CA LEU A 432 26.96 8.34 -3.93
C LEU A 432 26.12 7.10 -4.31
N PHE A 433 25.26 7.24 -5.30
CA PHE A 433 24.30 6.22 -5.72
C PHE A 433 24.52 5.73 -7.17
N SER A 434 25.51 6.26 -7.89
CA SER A 434 25.71 6.06 -9.33
C SER A 434 25.89 4.60 -9.78
N LYS A 435 26.33 3.71 -8.87
CA LYS A 435 26.56 2.27 -9.15
C LYS A 435 25.58 1.36 -8.39
N ARG A 436 24.44 1.90 -7.97
CA ARG A 436 23.48 1.14 -7.20
C ARG A 436 22.62 0.23 -8.07
N GLY A 437 22.54 -1.05 -7.68
CA GLY A 437 21.47 -1.95 -8.09
C GLY A 437 20.35 -2.00 -7.04
N VAL A 438 19.15 -2.39 -7.42
CA VAL A 438 18.06 -2.77 -6.50
C VAL A 438 17.77 -4.26 -6.66
N TYR A 439 17.52 -4.90 -5.53
CA TYR A 439 17.13 -6.30 -5.50
C TYR A 439 15.63 -6.39 -5.35
N MET A 440 15.04 -7.36 -6.03
CA MET A 440 13.62 -7.71 -5.91
C MET A 440 13.50 -9.22 -5.84
N MET A 441 12.55 -9.71 -5.07
CA MET A 441 12.24 -11.13 -5.07
C MET A 441 10.75 -11.36 -4.95
N THR A 442 10.28 -12.39 -5.66
CA THR A 442 8.96 -12.98 -5.47
C THR A 442 9.10 -14.49 -5.45
N ARG A 443 8.42 -15.14 -4.53
CA ARG A 443 8.44 -16.61 -4.35
C ARG A 443 7.04 -17.20 -4.40
N ASP A 444 6.06 -16.39 -4.69
CA ASP A 444 4.70 -16.86 -4.75
C ASP A 444 4.42 -17.64 -6.03
N ASN A 445 3.46 -18.53 -5.98
CA ASN A 445 2.97 -19.29 -7.11
C ASN A 445 1.44 -19.37 -7.07
N MET A 446 0.78 -18.73 -8.01
CA MET A 446 -0.68 -18.69 -8.07
C MET A 446 -1.34 -20.07 -8.28
N LEU A 447 -0.57 -21.07 -8.74
CA LEU A 447 -1.05 -22.45 -8.93
C LEU A 447 -0.95 -23.29 -7.65
N GLU A 448 -0.27 -22.78 -6.62
CA GLU A 448 -0.20 -23.39 -5.30
C GLU A 448 -1.34 -22.89 -4.42
N GLY A 449 -2.51 -23.44 -4.55
CA GLY A 449 -3.67 -23.16 -3.69
C GLY A 449 -4.26 -24.45 -3.12
N ASP A 450 -5.12 -24.33 -2.15
CA ASP A 450 -6.04 -25.41 -1.80
C ASP A 450 -6.79 -25.82 -3.04
N THR A 451 -6.98 -27.11 -3.22
CA THR A 451 -7.43 -27.69 -4.49
C THR A 451 -8.45 -26.81 -5.25
N LEU A 452 -8.33 -26.78 -6.58
CA LEU A 452 -9.23 -26.09 -7.49
C LEU A 452 -10.72 -26.24 -7.09
N ALA A 453 -11.09 -27.35 -6.47
CA ALA A 453 -12.44 -27.62 -5.97
C ALA A 453 -12.87 -26.71 -4.82
N SER A 454 -11.97 -26.35 -3.88
CA SER A 454 -12.30 -25.45 -2.77
C SER A 454 -12.37 -23.99 -3.21
N ALA A 455 -11.52 -23.56 -4.14
CA ALA A 455 -11.62 -22.24 -4.77
C ALA A 455 -12.94 -22.10 -5.56
N ILE A 456 -13.36 -23.15 -6.27
CA ILE A 456 -14.65 -23.22 -6.96
C ILE A 456 -15.83 -23.10 -5.99
N ALA A 457 -15.80 -23.88 -4.90
CA ALA A 457 -16.90 -23.90 -3.92
C ALA A 457 -17.10 -22.55 -3.23
N ARG A 458 -16.00 -21.90 -2.85
CA ARG A 458 -16.02 -20.56 -2.24
C ARG A 458 -16.61 -19.51 -3.17
N HIS A 459 -16.25 -19.55 -4.42
CA HIS A 459 -16.64 -18.52 -5.37
C HIS A 459 -18.05 -18.69 -5.96
N LEU A 460 -18.56 -19.89 -5.97
CA LEU A 460 -19.95 -20.14 -6.43
C LEU A 460 -20.99 -19.83 -5.36
N GLY A 461 -20.58 -19.25 -4.21
CA GLY A 461 -21.53 -18.92 -3.12
C GLY A 461 -22.23 -20.15 -2.53
N ARG A 462 -21.75 -21.37 -2.86
CA ARG A 462 -22.30 -22.62 -2.33
C ARG A 462 -21.81 -22.93 -0.91
N ALA A 463 -20.85 -22.16 -0.40
CA ALA A 463 -20.44 -22.24 0.98
C ALA A 463 -21.27 -21.29 1.84
N ASN A 464 -22.53 -21.67 2.11
CA ASN A 464 -23.28 -21.11 3.24
C ASN A 464 -22.67 -21.49 4.61
N ASN A 465 -21.51 -22.12 4.59
CA ASN A 465 -20.67 -22.38 5.75
C ASN A 465 -19.27 -21.86 5.43
N PRO A 466 -18.85 -20.75 6.03
CA PRO A 466 -17.43 -20.41 6.05
C PRO A 466 -16.66 -21.61 6.64
N PRO A 467 -15.45 -21.91 6.17
CA PRO A 467 -14.61 -22.92 6.80
C PRO A 467 -14.51 -22.54 8.27
N LYS A 468 -14.77 -23.51 9.17
CA LYS A 468 -14.60 -23.26 10.60
C LYS A 468 -13.20 -22.72 10.81
N PRO A 469 -13.03 -21.55 11.44
CA PRO A 469 -11.71 -21.04 11.70
C PRO A 469 -10.94 -22.12 12.45
N MET A 470 -9.80 -22.53 11.90
CA MET A 470 -8.90 -23.44 12.59
C MET A 470 -8.43 -22.67 13.84
N ARG A 471 -8.96 -23.05 14.99
CA ARG A 471 -8.52 -22.50 16.27
C ARG A 471 -7.06 -22.88 16.41
N ILE A 472 -6.16 -21.98 16.09
CA ILE A 472 -4.77 -22.10 16.52
C ILE A 472 -4.80 -22.03 18.04
N ARG A 473 -4.62 -23.18 18.69
CA ARG A 473 -4.30 -23.18 20.12
C ARG A 473 -2.95 -22.52 20.25
N VAL A 474 -2.95 -21.29 20.70
CA VAL A 474 -1.72 -20.67 21.21
C VAL A 474 -1.29 -21.58 22.38
N PRO A 475 -0.08 -22.17 22.36
CA PRO A 475 0.44 -22.86 23.52
C PRO A 475 0.54 -21.83 24.65
N SER A 476 -0.12 -22.10 25.76
CA SER A 476 0.12 -21.38 27.03
C SER A 476 1.53 -21.72 27.49
N TYR A 477 2.43 -20.77 27.44
CA TYR A 477 3.67 -20.78 28.20
C TYR A 477 3.48 -20.00 29.49
#